data_61c13fd9c7218d0787805c4fe8dba578
#
_entry.id   61c13fd9c7218d0787805c4fe8dba578
#
_cell.length_a   1.000
_cell.length_b   1.000
_cell.length_c   1.000
_cell.angle_alpha   90.00
_cell.angle_beta   90.00
_cell.angle_gamma   90.00
#
_symmetry.space_group_name_H-M   'P 1'
#
loop_
_entity.id
_entity.type
_entity.pdbx_description
1 polymer ?
#
loop_
_entity_poly.entity_id
_entity_poly.type
_entity_poly.pdbx_seq_one_letter_code
_entity_poly.pdbx_strand_id
1 'polypeptide(L)'
;MNVNKTVTIMLAAGLLMTGNVVATNKPAAVFTPEQEARIGEVAKDYLLAHPEVLIEVSQKLQAQQEQQQQRAMTAAAVQHQNVLLNDKDTPSYGPADAKVTVVEFFDYQCIYCARLAPELEKVIRANPDVRFVFKEFPIFGQRWPESVSAAKTGLQIWRQKGADAYLKYHNAIYATGHNEGKLTDADIRSAAEAVKLDASKAADVQGTLDEINLLAQQMGFSGTPALVVLP
;
A
#
# COMPACT_ATOMS: atom_id res chain seq x y z
N MET A 1 67.58 53.47 31.61
CA MET A 1 68.25 54.37 30.64
C MET A 1 67.80 53.98 29.23
N ASN A 2 67.20 54.94 28.56
CA ASN A 2 66.73 54.98 27.18
C ASN A 2 65.50 54.25 26.74
N VAL A 3 64.52 55.07 26.68
CA VAL A 3 63.23 54.96 26.02
C VAL A 3 63.39 55.03 24.49
N ASN A 4 62.70 54.18 23.75
CA ASN A 4 62.37 54.47 22.37
C ASN A 4 60.87 54.19 22.15
N LYS A 5 60.18 55.27 21.91
CA LYS A 5 58.77 55.32 21.50
C LYS A 5 58.68 55.04 20.02
N THR A 6 57.99 54.01 19.64
CA THR A 6 57.56 53.80 18.25
C THR A 6 56.07 54.07 18.17
N VAL A 7 55.70 55.08 17.42
CA VAL A 7 54.36 55.48 17.13
C VAL A 7 53.86 54.60 15.99
N THR A 8 52.82 53.78 16.21
CA THR A 8 52.17 53.01 15.15
C THR A 8 50.89 53.71 14.73
N ILE A 9 50.91 54.17 13.49
CA ILE A 9 49.75 54.80 12.82
C ILE A 9 48.79 53.68 12.40
N MET A 10 47.59 53.61 13.00
CA MET A 10 46.51 52.77 12.55
C MET A 10 45.79 53.44 11.37
N LEU A 11 45.92 52.84 10.18
CA LEU A 11 45.05 53.13 9.07
C LEU A 11 43.72 52.38 9.28
N ALA A 12 42.63 53.10 9.51
CA ALA A 12 41.27 52.56 9.52
C ALA A 12 40.78 52.45 8.06
N ALA A 13 40.79 51.23 7.50
CA ALA A 13 40.15 50.95 6.23
C ALA A 13 38.65 50.71 6.49
N GLY A 14 37.82 51.68 6.18
CA GLY A 14 36.38 51.56 6.20
C GLY A 14 35.88 50.65 5.07
N LEU A 15 35.42 49.45 5.38
CA LEU A 15 34.65 48.60 4.49
C LEU A 15 33.23 49.16 4.34
N LEU A 16 32.94 49.80 3.25
CA LEU A 16 31.56 50.12 2.80
C LEU A 16 30.91 48.81 2.35
N MET A 17 30.17 48.14 3.23
CA MET A 17 29.26 47.08 2.83
C MET A 17 28.06 47.71 2.11
N THR A 18 28.05 47.68 0.79
CA THR A 18 26.87 47.95 0.00
C THR A 18 25.95 46.73 0.11
N GLY A 19 25.03 46.79 1.06
CA GLY A 19 23.94 45.85 1.17
C GLY A 19 23.05 45.93 -0.06
N ASN A 20 23.10 44.93 -0.95
CA ASN A 20 22.10 44.74 -1.97
C ASN A 20 20.77 44.44 -1.28
N VAL A 21 19.92 45.43 -1.12
CA VAL A 21 18.51 45.24 -0.78
C VAL A 21 17.86 44.62 -2.02
N VAL A 22 17.71 43.30 -2.01
CA VAL A 22 16.83 42.59 -2.94
C VAL A 22 15.41 43.03 -2.59
N ALA A 23 14.90 44.04 -3.29
CA ALA A 23 13.51 44.37 -3.22
C ALA A 23 12.69 43.20 -3.75
N THR A 24 12.12 42.40 -2.86
CA THR A 24 11.09 41.42 -3.23
C THR A 24 9.90 42.22 -3.74
N ASN A 25 9.74 42.32 -5.08
CA ASN A 25 8.55 42.86 -5.71
C ASN A 25 7.36 41.94 -5.32
N LYS A 26 6.71 42.24 -4.19
CA LYS A 26 5.41 41.68 -3.85
C LYS A 26 4.44 42.25 -4.90
N PRO A 27 3.73 41.43 -5.70
CA PRO A 27 2.76 41.95 -6.64
C PRO A 27 1.79 42.91 -5.93
N ALA A 28 1.49 44.05 -6.53
CA ALA A 28 0.53 45.00 -5.97
C ALA A 28 -0.77 44.27 -5.65
N ALA A 29 -1.31 44.49 -4.46
CA ALA A 29 -2.60 43.92 -4.07
C ALA A 29 -3.66 44.36 -5.09
N VAL A 30 -4.38 43.41 -5.68
CA VAL A 30 -5.42 43.65 -6.68
C VAL A 30 -6.65 44.33 -6.06
N PHE A 31 -6.88 44.08 -4.76
CA PHE A 31 -7.99 44.61 -3.99
C PHE A 31 -7.51 45.44 -2.81
N THR A 32 -8.32 46.40 -2.38
CA THR A 32 -8.09 47.13 -1.12
C THR A 32 -8.47 46.20 0.07
N PRO A 33 -7.95 46.48 1.29
CA PRO A 33 -8.34 45.73 2.47
C PRO A 33 -9.85 45.69 2.73
N GLU A 34 -10.55 46.77 2.44
CA GLU A 34 -12.01 46.89 2.57
C GLU A 34 -12.74 46.00 1.54
N GLN A 35 -12.20 45.93 0.31
CA GLN A 35 -12.75 45.04 -0.73
C GLN A 35 -12.51 43.57 -0.36
N GLU A 36 -11.33 43.22 0.13
CA GLU A 36 -11.04 41.84 0.60
C GLU A 36 -11.98 41.45 1.74
N ALA A 37 -12.19 42.30 2.75
CA ALA A 37 -13.12 42.05 3.83
C ALA A 37 -14.56 41.80 3.31
N ARG A 38 -15.01 42.66 2.36
CA ARG A 38 -16.36 42.52 1.79
C ARG A 38 -16.51 41.26 0.95
N ILE A 39 -15.51 40.87 0.19
CA ILE A 39 -15.50 39.57 -0.53
C ILE A 39 -15.64 38.39 0.46
N GLY A 40 -14.89 38.44 1.57
CA GLY A 40 -14.99 37.43 2.60
C GLY A 40 -16.38 37.30 3.22
N GLU A 41 -17.03 38.43 3.53
CA GLU A 41 -18.42 38.45 4.03
C GLU A 41 -19.40 37.84 3.00
N VAL A 42 -19.35 38.30 1.75
CA VAL A 42 -20.24 37.78 0.69
C VAL A 42 -20.03 36.27 0.48
N ALA A 43 -18.77 35.80 0.44
CA ALA A 43 -18.49 34.39 0.30
C ALA A 43 -19.02 33.56 1.49
N LYS A 44 -18.86 34.06 2.72
CA LYS A 44 -19.39 33.43 3.92
C LYS A 44 -20.92 33.33 3.88
N ASP A 45 -21.59 34.44 3.57
CA ASP A 45 -23.06 34.50 3.52
C ASP A 45 -23.61 33.55 2.45
N TYR A 46 -22.95 33.50 1.28
CA TYR A 46 -23.31 32.59 0.20
C TYR A 46 -23.17 31.12 0.64
N LEU A 47 -22.04 30.73 1.25
CA LEU A 47 -21.82 29.37 1.70
C LEU A 47 -22.77 28.97 2.84
N LEU A 48 -23.18 29.91 3.70
CA LEU A 48 -24.17 29.65 4.73
C LEU A 48 -25.58 29.50 4.17
N ALA A 49 -25.90 30.24 3.09
CA ALA A 49 -27.17 30.11 2.38
C ALA A 49 -27.23 28.86 1.47
N HIS A 50 -26.07 28.38 1.00
CA HIS A 50 -25.90 27.25 0.06
C HIS A 50 -24.92 26.21 0.59
N PRO A 51 -25.21 25.53 1.72
CA PRO A 51 -24.30 24.55 2.33
C PRO A 51 -24.01 23.34 1.43
N GLU A 52 -24.89 23.03 0.47
CA GLU A 52 -24.72 21.98 -0.53
C GLU A 52 -23.45 22.16 -1.36
N VAL A 53 -22.97 23.37 -1.58
CA VAL A 53 -21.73 23.67 -2.30
C VAL A 53 -20.52 23.00 -1.64
N LEU A 54 -20.48 22.98 -0.30
CA LEU A 54 -19.41 22.32 0.45
C LEU A 54 -19.43 20.79 0.26
N ILE A 55 -20.62 20.20 0.16
CA ILE A 55 -20.81 18.78 -0.13
C ILE A 55 -20.30 18.47 -1.54
N GLU A 56 -20.69 19.28 -2.54
CA GLU A 56 -20.25 19.11 -3.93
C GLU A 56 -18.72 19.24 -4.07
N VAL A 57 -18.13 20.23 -3.40
CA VAL A 57 -16.67 20.41 -3.38
C VAL A 57 -15.96 19.22 -2.75
N SER A 58 -16.50 18.72 -1.61
CA SER A 58 -15.96 17.55 -0.93
C SER A 58 -16.01 16.29 -1.82
N GLN A 59 -17.14 16.02 -2.47
CA GLN A 59 -17.30 14.90 -3.39
C GLN A 59 -16.35 15.00 -4.57
N LYS A 60 -16.19 16.19 -5.15
CA LYS A 60 -15.26 16.42 -6.27
C LYS A 60 -13.81 16.22 -5.85
N LEU A 61 -13.43 16.67 -4.66
CA LEU A 61 -12.09 16.47 -4.12
C LEU A 61 -11.82 14.98 -3.89
N GLN A 62 -12.78 14.27 -3.28
CA GLN A 62 -12.68 12.83 -3.06
C GLN A 62 -12.52 12.07 -4.39
N ALA A 63 -13.35 12.36 -5.39
CA ALA A 63 -13.25 11.73 -6.71
C ALA A 63 -11.88 12.00 -7.38
N GLN A 64 -11.33 13.21 -7.23
CA GLN A 64 -9.99 13.53 -7.74
C GLN A 64 -8.90 12.73 -7.01
N GLN A 65 -8.99 12.59 -5.69
CA GLN A 65 -8.04 11.82 -4.90
C GLN A 65 -8.10 10.33 -5.27
N GLU A 66 -9.29 9.74 -5.39
CA GLU A 66 -9.50 8.36 -5.84
C GLU A 66 -8.92 8.14 -7.24
N GLN A 67 -9.14 9.07 -8.17
CA GLN A 67 -8.58 8.98 -9.53
C GLN A 67 -7.04 9.06 -9.52
N GLN A 68 -6.46 9.94 -8.70
CA GLN A 68 -5.00 10.02 -8.57
C GLN A 68 -4.42 8.74 -7.98
N GLN A 69 -5.05 8.20 -6.93
CA GLN A 69 -4.64 6.95 -6.32
C GLN A 69 -4.73 5.78 -7.31
N GLN A 70 -5.83 5.68 -8.06
CA GLN A 70 -5.99 4.64 -9.08
C GLN A 70 -4.93 4.73 -10.18
N ARG A 71 -4.59 5.93 -10.63
CA ARG A 71 -3.52 6.13 -11.61
C ARG A 71 -2.15 5.72 -11.06
N ALA A 72 -1.86 6.07 -9.81
CA ALA A 72 -0.62 5.68 -9.15
C ALA A 72 -0.51 4.16 -9.00
N MET A 73 -1.59 3.49 -8.57
CA MET A 73 -1.65 2.02 -8.46
C MET A 73 -1.48 1.35 -9.82
N THR A 74 -2.11 1.87 -10.88
CA THR A 74 -1.95 1.34 -12.23
C THR A 74 -0.50 1.48 -12.72
N ALA A 75 0.12 2.63 -12.50
CA ALA A 75 1.52 2.85 -12.85
C ALA A 75 2.45 1.91 -12.08
N ALA A 76 2.22 1.73 -10.78
CA ALA A 76 2.96 0.78 -9.95
C ALA A 76 2.79 -0.67 -10.43
N ALA A 77 1.56 -1.08 -10.81
CA ALA A 77 1.30 -2.41 -11.35
C ALA A 77 2.10 -2.68 -12.64
N VAL A 78 2.17 -1.71 -13.55
CA VAL A 78 3.00 -1.81 -14.76
C VAL A 78 4.48 -1.88 -14.42
N GLN A 79 4.95 -1.04 -13.49
CA GLN A 79 6.34 -1.03 -13.05
C GLN A 79 6.77 -2.35 -12.42
N HIS A 80 5.91 -2.97 -11.62
CA HIS A 80 6.16 -4.21 -10.89
C HIS A 80 5.59 -5.46 -11.56
N GLN A 81 5.14 -5.36 -12.83
CA GLN A 81 4.47 -6.45 -13.54
C GLN A 81 5.23 -7.76 -13.49
N ASN A 82 6.55 -7.73 -13.67
CA ASN A 82 7.36 -8.95 -13.63
C ASN A 82 7.32 -9.67 -12.29
N VAL A 83 7.40 -8.95 -11.17
CA VAL A 83 7.33 -9.53 -9.82
C VAL A 83 5.91 -9.98 -9.47
N LEU A 84 4.90 -9.26 -9.97
CA LEU A 84 3.51 -9.65 -9.81
C LEU A 84 3.20 -10.98 -10.50
N LEU A 85 3.74 -11.20 -11.72
CA LEU A 85 3.39 -12.34 -12.57
C LEU A 85 4.35 -13.53 -12.44
N ASN A 86 5.66 -13.29 -12.28
CA ASN A 86 6.69 -14.31 -12.50
C ASN A 86 7.47 -14.72 -11.25
N ASP A 87 7.02 -14.31 -10.09
CA ASP A 87 7.60 -14.73 -8.81
C ASP A 87 7.27 -16.21 -8.54
N LYS A 88 8.32 -17.05 -8.57
CA LYS A 88 8.19 -18.51 -8.41
C LYS A 88 7.90 -18.95 -6.97
N ASP A 89 8.24 -18.11 -6.03
CA ASP A 89 8.03 -18.38 -4.61
C ASP A 89 6.60 -18.04 -4.16
N THR A 90 5.83 -17.43 -5.04
CA THR A 90 4.44 -17.06 -4.79
C THR A 90 3.48 -18.08 -5.40
N PRO A 91 2.47 -18.55 -4.63
CA PRO A 91 1.46 -19.47 -5.13
C PRO A 91 0.70 -18.94 -6.34
N SER A 92 0.45 -19.81 -7.30
CA SER A 92 -0.41 -19.48 -8.44
C SER A 92 -1.24 -20.68 -8.89
N TYR A 93 -2.40 -20.40 -9.49
CA TYR A 93 -3.33 -21.40 -10.00
C TYR A 93 -3.82 -21.00 -11.40
N GLY A 94 -3.96 -21.96 -12.31
CA GLY A 94 -4.35 -21.76 -13.71
C GLY A 94 -3.14 -21.80 -14.66
N PRO A 95 -3.37 -21.56 -15.97
CA PRO A 95 -2.34 -21.68 -17.00
C PRO A 95 -1.21 -20.68 -16.83
N ALA A 96 0.03 -21.12 -17.04
CA ALA A 96 1.20 -20.24 -16.94
C ALA A 96 1.24 -19.19 -18.08
N ASP A 97 0.64 -19.51 -19.22
CA ASP A 97 0.54 -18.69 -20.43
C ASP A 97 -0.81 -17.97 -20.56
N ALA A 98 -1.56 -17.86 -19.47
CA ALA A 98 -2.84 -17.15 -19.44
C ALA A 98 -2.70 -15.72 -19.95
N LYS A 99 -3.68 -15.28 -20.74
CA LYS A 99 -3.73 -13.89 -21.24
C LYS A 99 -4.19 -12.89 -20.19
N VAL A 100 -4.83 -13.37 -19.12
CA VAL A 100 -5.28 -12.54 -18.00
C VAL A 100 -4.79 -13.18 -16.72
N THR A 101 -4.21 -12.37 -15.86
CA THR A 101 -3.80 -12.78 -14.52
C THR A 101 -4.45 -11.89 -13.48
N VAL A 102 -5.03 -12.51 -12.47
CA VAL A 102 -5.55 -11.86 -11.27
C VAL A 102 -4.55 -12.09 -10.13
N VAL A 103 -4.04 -11.03 -9.53
CA VAL A 103 -3.15 -11.09 -8.37
C VAL A 103 -3.92 -10.60 -7.15
N GLU A 104 -3.99 -11.42 -6.12
CA GLU A 104 -4.64 -11.09 -4.86
C GLU A 104 -3.61 -10.96 -3.75
N PHE A 105 -3.62 -9.82 -3.03
CA PHE A 105 -2.94 -9.65 -1.75
C PHE A 105 -3.97 -9.79 -0.64
N PHE A 106 -3.74 -10.72 0.28
CA PHE A 106 -4.75 -11.10 1.26
C PHE A 106 -4.15 -11.51 2.61
N ASP A 107 -5.01 -11.55 3.63
CA ASP A 107 -4.69 -12.01 4.99
C ASP A 107 -5.81 -12.93 5.48
N TYR A 108 -5.48 -14.09 6.02
CA TYR A 108 -6.46 -15.05 6.54
C TYR A 108 -7.29 -14.52 7.71
N GLN A 109 -6.79 -13.55 8.45
CA GLN A 109 -7.53 -12.90 9.54
C GLN A 109 -8.42 -11.74 9.08
N CYS A 110 -8.36 -11.36 7.77
CA CYS A 110 -9.17 -10.30 7.22
C CYS A 110 -10.58 -10.77 6.91
N ILE A 111 -11.60 -10.15 7.52
CA ILE A 111 -13.01 -10.48 7.29
C ILE A 111 -13.45 -10.23 5.83
N TYR A 112 -12.89 -9.23 5.16
CA TYR A 112 -13.22 -8.93 3.75
C TYR A 112 -12.59 -9.98 2.82
N CYS A 113 -11.39 -10.49 3.12
CA CYS A 113 -10.80 -11.62 2.41
C CYS A 113 -11.63 -12.90 2.62
N ALA A 114 -12.09 -13.15 3.84
CA ALA A 114 -12.95 -14.29 4.15
C ALA A 114 -14.29 -14.24 3.38
N ARG A 115 -14.84 -13.04 3.16
CA ARG A 115 -16.04 -12.85 2.34
C ARG A 115 -15.78 -13.00 0.84
N LEU A 116 -14.58 -12.60 0.38
CA LEU A 116 -14.19 -12.70 -1.02
C LEU A 116 -13.85 -14.13 -1.42
N ALA A 117 -13.18 -14.91 -0.57
CA ALA A 117 -12.64 -16.22 -0.90
C ALA A 117 -13.65 -17.20 -1.56
N PRO A 118 -14.89 -17.38 -1.05
CA PRO A 118 -15.86 -18.26 -1.73
C PRO A 118 -16.31 -17.73 -3.08
N GLU A 119 -16.34 -16.43 -3.30
CA GLU A 119 -16.67 -15.83 -4.60
C GLU A 119 -15.50 -15.97 -5.57
N LEU A 120 -14.27 -15.76 -5.09
CA LEU A 120 -13.07 -15.99 -5.88
C LEU A 120 -12.95 -17.45 -6.32
N GLU A 121 -13.28 -18.41 -5.46
CA GLU A 121 -13.31 -19.84 -5.84
C GLU A 121 -14.28 -20.11 -7.01
N LYS A 122 -15.46 -19.47 -7.01
CA LYS A 122 -16.41 -19.56 -8.12
C LYS A 122 -15.83 -18.96 -9.41
N VAL A 123 -15.17 -17.81 -9.30
CA VAL A 123 -14.52 -17.14 -10.44
C VAL A 123 -13.40 -18.02 -11.00
N ILE A 124 -12.55 -18.60 -10.16
CA ILE A 124 -11.49 -19.53 -10.57
C ILE A 124 -12.07 -20.71 -11.35
N ARG A 125 -13.13 -21.33 -10.84
CA ARG A 125 -13.79 -22.48 -11.50
C ARG A 125 -14.47 -22.11 -12.83
N ALA A 126 -15.01 -20.90 -12.92
CA ALA A 126 -15.70 -20.42 -14.13
C ALA A 126 -14.75 -19.94 -15.23
N ASN A 127 -13.48 -19.66 -14.89
CA ASN A 127 -12.51 -19.08 -15.82
C ASN A 127 -11.20 -19.90 -15.82
N PRO A 128 -11.18 -21.12 -16.38
CA PRO A 128 -10.03 -22.01 -16.35
C PRO A 128 -8.85 -21.51 -17.21
N ASP A 129 -9.04 -20.51 -18.04
CA ASP A 129 -8.06 -19.82 -18.89
C ASP A 129 -7.41 -18.61 -18.22
N VAL A 130 -7.86 -18.24 -17.02
CA VAL A 130 -7.30 -17.14 -16.22
C VAL A 130 -6.31 -17.71 -15.20
N ARG A 131 -5.20 -17.02 -15.01
CA ARG A 131 -4.24 -17.30 -13.95
C ARG A 131 -4.54 -16.48 -12.72
N PHE A 132 -4.45 -17.10 -11.55
CA PHE A 132 -4.60 -16.47 -10.24
C PHE A 132 -3.27 -16.57 -9.50
N VAL A 133 -2.78 -15.46 -8.94
CA VAL A 133 -1.56 -15.38 -8.14
C VAL A 133 -1.94 -14.90 -6.75
N PHE A 134 -1.47 -15.59 -5.72
CA PHE A 134 -1.82 -15.36 -4.33
C PHE A 134 -0.62 -14.80 -3.57
N LYS A 135 -0.70 -13.53 -3.19
CA LYS A 135 0.32 -12.83 -2.40
C LYS A 135 -0.09 -12.86 -0.92
N GLU A 136 0.53 -13.76 -0.16
CA GLU A 136 0.35 -13.86 1.29
C GLU A 136 0.81 -12.56 1.97
N PHE A 137 -0.13 -11.74 2.39
CA PHE A 137 0.13 -10.42 2.95
C PHE A 137 -0.46 -10.27 4.35
N PRO A 138 0.17 -10.87 5.39
CA PRO A 138 -0.35 -10.98 6.75
C PRO A 138 -0.24 -9.64 7.52
N ILE A 139 -0.99 -8.62 7.11
CA ILE A 139 -0.97 -7.27 7.69
C ILE A 139 -1.43 -7.23 9.16
N PHE A 140 -2.22 -8.20 9.57
CA PHE A 140 -2.70 -8.33 10.95
C PHE A 140 -1.77 -9.13 11.85
N GLY A 141 -0.60 -9.56 11.35
CA GLY A 141 0.34 -10.43 12.06
C GLY A 141 0.86 -9.88 13.40
N GLN A 142 0.94 -8.54 13.54
CA GLN A 142 1.31 -7.93 14.83
C GLN A 142 0.20 -8.06 15.88
N ARG A 143 -1.05 -8.08 15.45
CA ARG A 143 -2.22 -8.19 16.33
C ARG A 143 -2.62 -9.64 16.57
N TRP A 144 -2.51 -10.47 15.53
CA TRP A 144 -2.90 -11.89 15.53
C TRP A 144 -1.80 -12.71 14.85
N PRO A 145 -0.89 -13.34 15.63
CA PRO A 145 0.26 -14.09 15.10
C PRO A 145 -0.12 -15.22 14.14
N GLU A 146 -1.33 -15.78 14.29
CA GLU A 146 -1.86 -16.82 13.42
C GLU A 146 -1.99 -16.36 11.96
N SER A 147 -2.12 -15.05 11.71
CA SER A 147 -2.06 -14.48 10.36
C SER A 147 -0.74 -14.82 9.66
N VAL A 148 0.39 -14.61 10.36
CA VAL A 148 1.72 -14.96 9.85
C VAL A 148 1.91 -16.46 9.77
N SER A 149 1.44 -17.21 10.78
CA SER A 149 1.56 -18.68 10.83
C SER A 149 0.82 -19.33 9.66
N ALA A 150 -0.40 -18.86 9.35
CA ALA A 150 -1.18 -19.35 8.23
C ALA A 150 -0.52 -19.03 6.89
N ALA A 151 -0.03 -17.80 6.71
CA ALA A 151 0.68 -17.38 5.50
C ALA A 151 1.95 -18.23 5.26
N LYS A 152 2.77 -18.41 6.29
CA LYS A 152 3.97 -19.27 6.21
C LYS A 152 3.62 -20.71 5.85
N THR A 153 2.56 -21.24 6.43
CA THR A 153 2.09 -22.61 6.14
C THR A 153 1.63 -22.72 4.68
N GLY A 154 0.90 -21.73 4.16
CA GLY A 154 0.50 -21.68 2.78
C GLY A 154 1.70 -21.71 1.81
N LEU A 155 2.72 -20.88 2.06
CA LEU A 155 3.96 -20.89 1.27
C LEU A 155 4.72 -22.22 1.36
N GLN A 156 4.74 -22.90 2.52
CA GLN A 156 5.32 -24.23 2.66
C GLN A 156 4.58 -25.26 1.81
N ILE A 157 3.26 -25.21 1.81
CA ILE A 157 2.40 -26.11 1.02
C ILE A 157 2.66 -25.87 -0.47
N TRP A 158 2.73 -24.60 -0.90
CA TRP A 158 3.06 -24.26 -2.27
C TRP A 158 4.38 -24.90 -2.72
N ARG A 159 5.45 -24.71 -1.95
CA ARG A 159 6.78 -25.23 -2.26
C ARG A 159 6.84 -26.77 -2.30
N GLN A 160 6.08 -27.43 -1.44
CA GLN A 160 6.13 -28.91 -1.32
C GLN A 160 5.12 -29.63 -2.20
N LYS A 161 3.96 -29.04 -2.42
CA LYS A 161 2.78 -29.74 -2.96
C LYS A 161 2.17 -29.06 -4.21
N GLY A 162 2.54 -27.80 -4.49
CA GLY A 162 2.08 -27.07 -5.66
C GLY A 162 0.64 -26.54 -5.56
N ALA A 163 0.09 -26.18 -6.72
CA ALA A 163 -1.09 -25.34 -6.86
C ALA A 163 -2.37 -25.92 -6.24
N ASP A 164 -2.68 -27.19 -6.54
CA ASP A 164 -3.94 -27.82 -6.07
C ASP A 164 -3.97 -27.94 -4.54
N ALA A 165 -2.84 -28.30 -3.92
CA ALA A 165 -2.74 -28.45 -2.49
C ALA A 165 -2.81 -27.08 -1.81
N TYR A 166 -2.16 -26.07 -2.40
CA TYR A 166 -2.22 -24.71 -1.90
C TYR A 166 -3.65 -24.15 -1.93
N LEU A 167 -4.36 -24.26 -3.07
CA LEU A 167 -5.73 -23.77 -3.18
C LEU A 167 -6.68 -24.49 -2.22
N LYS A 168 -6.49 -25.79 -2.01
CA LYS A 168 -7.26 -26.55 -0.99
C LYS A 168 -7.01 -26.04 0.42
N TYR A 169 -5.76 -25.77 0.77
CA TYR A 169 -5.39 -25.20 2.06
C TYR A 169 -6.02 -23.81 2.25
N HIS A 170 -5.83 -22.93 1.28
CA HIS A 170 -6.38 -21.57 1.29
C HIS A 170 -7.90 -21.59 1.53
N ASN A 171 -8.63 -22.38 0.75
CA ASN A 171 -10.07 -22.51 0.89
C ASN A 171 -10.48 -23.15 2.22
N ALA A 172 -9.72 -24.12 2.73
CA ALA A 172 -9.99 -24.77 4.01
C ALA A 172 -9.86 -23.80 5.20
N ILE A 173 -8.84 -22.93 5.18
CA ILE A 173 -8.70 -21.90 6.24
C ILE A 173 -9.91 -20.96 6.22
N TYR A 174 -10.32 -20.45 5.06
CA TYR A 174 -11.49 -19.54 4.99
C TYR A 174 -12.81 -20.27 5.30
N ALA A 175 -12.93 -21.56 4.98
CA ALA A 175 -14.11 -22.37 5.30
C ALA A 175 -14.32 -22.57 6.80
N THR A 176 -13.31 -22.38 7.65
CA THR A 176 -13.46 -22.38 9.10
C THR A 176 -14.38 -21.27 9.60
N GLY A 177 -14.47 -20.16 8.86
CA GLY A 177 -15.13 -18.92 9.27
C GLY A 177 -14.38 -18.18 10.39
N HIS A 178 -13.23 -18.68 10.83
CA HIS A 178 -12.42 -18.10 11.89
C HIS A 178 -11.51 -16.98 11.29
N ASN A 179 -11.83 -15.74 11.62
CA ASN A 179 -11.07 -14.55 11.25
C ASN A 179 -11.12 -13.54 12.39
N GLU A 180 -10.48 -12.39 12.26
CA GLU A 180 -10.45 -11.31 13.26
C GLU A 180 -10.03 -11.79 14.66
N GLY A 181 -8.98 -12.61 14.73
CA GLY A 181 -8.41 -13.16 15.96
C GLY A 181 -9.03 -14.49 16.40
N LYS A 182 -9.90 -15.09 15.59
CA LYS A 182 -10.51 -16.40 15.91
C LYS A 182 -9.81 -17.58 15.25
N LEU A 183 -8.97 -17.34 14.23
CA LEU A 183 -8.16 -18.39 13.61
C LEU A 183 -7.18 -18.95 14.63
N THR A 184 -7.10 -20.27 14.71
CA THR A 184 -6.25 -20.97 15.69
C THR A 184 -5.16 -21.79 15.00
N ASP A 185 -4.08 -22.09 15.73
CA ASP A 185 -3.05 -23.03 15.26
C ASP A 185 -3.62 -24.42 14.96
N ALA A 186 -4.71 -24.82 15.64
CA ALA A 186 -5.39 -26.09 15.37
C ALA A 186 -6.07 -26.07 13.99
N ASP A 187 -6.71 -24.97 13.60
CA ASP A 187 -7.30 -24.81 12.27
C ASP A 187 -6.22 -24.89 11.19
N ILE A 188 -5.10 -24.19 11.39
CA ILE A 188 -3.97 -24.15 10.46
C ILE A 188 -3.38 -25.57 10.30
N ARG A 189 -3.13 -26.28 11.41
CA ARG A 189 -2.61 -27.65 11.36
C ARG A 189 -3.58 -28.59 10.66
N SER A 190 -4.87 -28.55 11.00
CA SER A 190 -5.89 -29.39 10.37
C SER A 190 -5.95 -29.19 8.85
N ALA A 191 -5.93 -27.94 8.38
CA ALA A 191 -5.91 -27.62 6.96
C ALA A 191 -4.61 -28.11 6.28
N ALA A 192 -3.46 -28.00 6.94
CA ALA A 192 -2.17 -28.45 6.43
C ALA A 192 -2.08 -29.99 6.36
N GLU A 193 -2.59 -30.71 7.37
CA GLU A 193 -2.68 -32.17 7.41
C GLU A 193 -3.57 -32.71 6.28
N ALA A 194 -4.68 -32.03 6.00
CA ALA A 194 -5.60 -32.43 4.94
C ALA A 194 -4.93 -32.43 3.54
N VAL A 195 -3.89 -31.61 3.34
CA VAL A 195 -3.08 -31.59 2.11
C VAL A 195 -1.74 -32.32 2.28
N LYS A 196 -1.54 -33.03 3.39
CA LYS A 196 -0.35 -33.84 3.68
C LYS A 196 0.96 -33.03 3.64
N LEU A 197 0.97 -31.83 4.24
CA LEU A 197 2.20 -31.07 4.44
C LEU A 197 3.18 -31.85 5.29
N ASP A 198 4.43 -31.94 4.88
CA ASP A 198 5.51 -32.53 5.65
C ASP A 198 6.24 -31.44 6.46
N ALA A 199 5.90 -31.32 7.74
CA ALA A 199 6.50 -30.31 8.61
C ALA A 199 8.01 -30.50 8.81
N SER A 200 8.54 -31.72 8.62
CA SER A 200 9.98 -31.98 8.73
C SER A 200 10.80 -31.37 7.59
N LYS A 201 10.14 -31.01 6.49
CA LYS A 201 10.73 -30.35 5.30
C LYS A 201 10.45 -28.86 5.25
N ALA A 202 10.12 -28.26 6.39
CA ALA A 202 9.87 -26.82 6.44
C ALA A 202 11.10 -26.02 5.99
N ALA A 203 10.93 -25.16 5.00
CA ALA A 203 11.95 -24.21 4.56
C ALA A 203 11.69 -22.84 5.17
N ASP A 204 12.71 -21.98 5.26
CA ASP A 204 12.49 -20.59 5.62
C ASP A 204 11.77 -19.88 4.46
N VAL A 205 10.63 -19.29 4.76
CA VAL A 205 9.77 -18.52 3.85
C VAL A 205 9.62 -17.06 4.28
N GLN A 206 10.35 -16.64 5.31
CA GLN A 206 10.27 -15.26 5.80
C GLN A 206 10.65 -14.27 4.71
N GLY A 207 11.71 -14.52 3.95
CA GLY A 207 12.14 -13.66 2.85
C GLY A 207 11.03 -13.43 1.81
N THR A 208 10.25 -14.47 1.49
CA THR A 208 9.12 -14.34 0.56
C THR A 208 8.03 -13.41 1.13
N LEU A 209 7.72 -13.52 2.43
CA LEU A 209 6.75 -12.62 3.08
C LEU A 209 7.26 -11.17 3.11
N ASP A 210 8.55 -10.97 3.39
CA ASP A 210 9.17 -9.65 3.41
C ASP A 210 9.14 -8.98 2.02
N GLU A 211 9.41 -9.75 0.96
CA GLU A 211 9.34 -9.29 -0.44
C GLU A 211 7.89 -8.94 -0.84
N ILE A 212 6.91 -9.75 -0.45
CA ILE A 212 5.49 -9.47 -0.69
C ILE A 212 5.06 -8.20 0.04
N ASN A 213 5.49 -8.03 1.30
CA ASN A 213 5.20 -6.83 2.09
C ASN A 213 5.80 -5.57 1.44
N LEU A 214 7.06 -5.65 0.98
CA LEU A 214 7.71 -4.55 0.27
C LEU A 214 6.98 -4.21 -1.03
N LEU A 215 6.61 -5.24 -1.81
CA LEU A 215 5.84 -5.06 -3.05
C LEU A 215 4.49 -4.38 -2.78
N ALA A 216 3.76 -4.83 -1.76
CA ALA A 216 2.49 -4.21 -1.36
C ALA A 216 2.64 -2.73 -1.01
N GLN A 217 3.70 -2.37 -0.27
CA GLN A 217 4.02 -0.97 0.03
C GLN A 217 4.35 -0.16 -1.23
N GLN A 218 5.14 -0.71 -2.16
CA GLN A 218 5.47 -0.07 -3.44
C GLN A 218 4.25 0.09 -4.35
N MET A 219 3.27 -0.81 -4.24
CA MET A 219 1.97 -0.72 -4.90
C MET A 219 1.02 0.29 -4.23
N GLY A 220 1.38 0.82 -3.06
CA GLY A 220 0.52 1.71 -2.28
C GLY A 220 -0.64 1.02 -1.57
N PHE A 221 -0.56 -0.30 -1.35
CA PHE A 221 -1.57 -1.06 -0.63
C PHE A 221 -1.43 -0.87 0.88
N SER A 222 -2.52 -0.48 1.52
CA SER A 222 -2.62 -0.29 2.98
C SER A 222 -3.61 -1.24 3.65
N GLY A 223 -4.23 -2.13 2.89
CA GLY A 223 -5.27 -3.04 3.37
C GLY A 223 -5.43 -4.27 2.48
N THR A 224 -6.22 -5.22 2.96
CA THR A 224 -6.60 -6.45 2.26
C THR A 224 -8.12 -6.58 2.19
N PRO A 225 -8.68 -7.26 1.18
CA PRO A 225 -7.98 -7.74 -0.01
C PRO A 225 -7.60 -6.60 -0.96
N ALA A 226 -6.48 -6.75 -1.69
CA ALA A 226 -6.17 -5.91 -2.83
C ALA A 226 -6.03 -6.77 -4.09
N LEU A 227 -6.68 -6.37 -5.16
CA LEU A 227 -6.72 -7.11 -6.42
C LEU A 227 -6.07 -6.30 -7.54
N VAL A 228 -5.21 -6.95 -8.31
CA VAL A 228 -4.61 -6.42 -9.53
C VAL A 228 -4.96 -7.35 -10.68
N VAL A 229 -5.55 -6.81 -11.73
CA VAL A 229 -5.85 -7.56 -12.96
C VAL A 229 -4.89 -7.08 -14.05
N LEU A 230 -4.14 -8.01 -14.61
CA LEU A 230 -3.14 -7.76 -15.62
C LEU A 230 -3.45 -8.58 -16.90
N PRO A 231 -3.23 -7.97 -18.10
CA PRO A 231 -3.29 -8.68 -19.36
C PRO A 231 -2.11 -9.63 -19.53
#